data_1cfcbbf825f4311732b4bb855518e627
#
_entry.id   1cfcbbf825f4311732b4bb855518e627
#
_cell.length_a   1.000
_cell.length_b   1.000
_cell.length_c   1.000
_cell.angle_alpha   90.00
_cell.angle_beta   90.00
_cell.angle_gamma   90.00
#
_symmetry.space_group_name_H-M   'P 1'
#
loop_
_entity.id
_entity.type
_entity.pdbx_description
1 polymer ?
#
loop_
_entity_poly.entity_id
_entity_poly.type
_entity_poly.pdbx_seq_one_letter_code
_entity_poly.pdbx_strand_id
1 'polypeptide(L)'
;GLSAAGIRSAVLKLQEANARPMNGAYRTLIASPAQVMALRGEALSGSNQSGWRDVTRDEQGMGGNNIFYGQVGIYEGVNVIVNNHLPTATKAILMGAEAFAKVHSNAPGFGATPNTVVSPVVDKLRRFASVGWHHLVGYSIFRPESMVFINTA
;
A
#
# COMPACT_ATOMS: atom_id res chain seq x y z
N GLY A 1 12.58 1.41 -16.88
CA GLY A 1 12.34 1.71 -15.45
C GLY A 1 11.08 2.51 -15.24
N LEU A 2 10.66 2.69 -14.00
CA LEU A 2 9.53 3.57 -13.64
C LEU A 2 9.93 5.04 -13.88
N SER A 3 9.11 5.78 -14.62
CA SER A 3 9.38 7.17 -14.99
C SER A 3 8.26 8.12 -14.55
N ALA A 4 8.58 9.40 -14.42
CA ALA A 4 7.60 10.45 -14.14
C ALA A 4 6.48 10.51 -15.19
N ALA A 5 6.83 10.34 -16.46
CA ALA A 5 5.86 10.31 -17.56
C ALA A 5 4.85 9.16 -17.41
N GLY A 6 5.32 7.98 -17.00
CA GLY A 6 4.45 6.83 -16.70
C GLY A 6 3.49 7.10 -15.55
N ILE A 7 3.97 7.75 -14.48
CA ILE A 7 3.13 8.13 -13.33
C ILE A 7 2.08 9.16 -13.74
N ARG A 8 2.45 10.20 -14.48
CA ARG A 8 1.50 11.23 -14.98
C ARG A 8 0.40 10.60 -15.85
N SER A 9 0.77 9.71 -16.77
CA SER A 9 -0.20 8.99 -17.61
C SER A 9 -1.15 8.13 -16.80
N ALA A 10 -0.65 7.44 -15.78
CA ALA A 10 -1.49 6.62 -14.90
C ALA A 10 -2.41 7.48 -14.01
N VAL A 11 -1.92 8.62 -13.51
CA VAL A 11 -2.74 9.60 -12.77
C VAL A 11 -3.86 10.15 -13.64
N LEU A 12 -3.57 10.48 -14.90
CA LEU A 12 -4.58 10.95 -15.86
C LEU A 12 -5.70 9.92 -16.04
N LYS A 13 -5.36 8.65 -16.25
CA LYS A 13 -6.36 7.56 -16.36
C LYS A 13 -7.26 7.45 -15.13
N LEU A 14 -6.68 7.59 -13.92
CA LEU A 14 -7.48 7.56 -12.70
C LEU A 14 -8.38 8.80 -12.56
N GLN A 15 -7.94 9.95 -13.07
CA GLN A 15 -8.76 11.17 -13.09
C GLN A 15 -9.92 11.02 -14.07
N GLU A 16 -9.69 10.52 -15.28
CA GLU A 16 -10.73 10.23 -16.27
C GLU A 16 -11.76 9.22 -15.75
N ALA A 17 -11.31 8.25 -14.95
CA ALA A 17 -12.18 7.28 -14.27
C ALA A 17 -12.89 7.84 -13.01
N ASN A 18 -12.72 9.12 -12.69
CA ASN A 18 -13.23 9.74 -11.46
C ASN A 18 -12.80 9.01 -10.17
N ALA A 19 -11.61 8.42 -10.15
CA ALA A 19 -11.07 7.78 -8.97
C ALA A 19 -10.61 8.82 -7.95
N ARG A 20 -11.19 8.80 -6.75
CA ARG A 20 -10.84 9.74 -5.68
C ARG A 20 -9.43 9.43 -5.13
N PRO A 21 -8.68 10.44 -4.67
CA PRO A 21 -7.45 10.23 -3.92
C PRO A 21 -7.69 9.44 -2.62
N MET A 22 -6.75 8.58 -2.24
CA MET A 22 -6.91 7.69 -1.08
C MET A 22 -6.97 8.46 0.25
N ASN A 23 -6.16 9.50 0.41
CA ASN A 23 -6.08 10.31 1.65
C ASN A 23 -6.55 11.76 1.43
N GLY A 24 -7.54 11.97 0.60
CA GLY A 24 -8.09 13.29 0.32
C GLY A 24 -7.25 14.16 -0.62
N ALA A 25 -5.94 13.99 -0.68
CA ALA A 25 -5.03 14.78 -1.50
C ALA A 25 -4.21 13.94 -2.49
N TYR A 26 -3.74 12.77 -2.10
CA TYR A 26 -2.78 11.98 -2.87
C TYR A 26 -3.29 10.58 -3.20
N ARG A 27 -2.92 10.08 -4.38
CA ARG A 27 -3.04 8.68 -4.76
C ARG A 27 -1.84 7.90 -4.23
N THR A 28 -1.96 6.60 -4.11
CA THR A 28 -0.89 5.75 -3.57
C THR A 28 -0.29 4.89 -4.68
N LEU A 29 1.01 5.00 -4.85
CA LEU A 29 1.81 4.17 -5.74
C LEU A 29 2.57 3.13 -4.92
N ILE A 30 2.35 1.87 -5.23
CA ILE A 30 3.13 0.76 -4.67
C ILE A 30 4.12 0.30 -5.75
N ALA A 31 5.41 0.36 -5.45
CA ALA A 31 6.47 0.00 -6.36
C ALA A 31 7.55 -0.85 -5.69
N SER A 32 8.31 -1.59 -6.48
CA SER A 32 9.44 -2.36 -6.00
C SER A 32 10.62 -1.43 -5.64
N PRO A 33 11.56 -1.87 -4.79
CA PRO A 33 12.74 -1.07 -4.44
C PRO A 33 13.55 -0.61 -5.68
N ALA A 34 13.71 -1.48 -6.68
CA ALA A 34 14.43 -1.14 -7.91
C ALA A 34 13.73 -0.04 -8.72
N GLN A 35 12.39 -0.08 -8.79
CA GLN A 35 11.60 0.96 -9.46
C GLN A 35 11.69 2.31 -8.76
N VAL A 36 11.70 2.30 -7.42
CA VAL A 36 11.83 3.53 -6.62
C VAL A 36 13.23 4.13 -6.77
N MET A 37 14.27 3.29 -6.83
CA MET A 37 15.64 3.76 -7.10
C MET A 37 15.76 4.40 -8.50
N ALA A 38 15.16 3.80 -9.52
CA ALA A 38 15.12 4.39 -10.86
C ALA A 38 14.40 5.74 -10.87
N LEU A 39 13.27 5.84 -10.18
CA LEU A 39 12.49 7.07 -10.06
C LEU A 39 13.26 8.18 -9.34
N ARG A 40 13.98 7.84 -8.26
CA ARG A 40 14.87 8.79 -7.55
C ARG A 40 16.02 9.25 -8.45
N GLY A 41 16.61 8.34 -9.24
CA GLY A 41 17.65 8.66 -10.20
C GLY A 41 17.15 9.65 -11.26
N GLU A 42 15.96 9.44 -11.80
CA GLU A 42 15.33 10.38 -12.75
C GLU A 42 15.06 11.74 -12.11
N ALA A 43 14.55 11.77 -10.89
CA ALA A 43 14.25 13.00 -10.14
C ALA A 43 15.52 13.83 -9.84
N LEU A 44 16.67 13.18 -9.68
CA LEU A 44 17.95 13.85 -9.39
C LEU A 44 18.69 14.31 -10.65
N SER A 45 18.55 13.60 -11.76
CA SER A 45 19.37 13.80 -12.97
C SER A 45 18.71 14.66 -14.05
N GLY A 46 17.42 14.94 -13.95
CA GLY A 46 16.64 15.59 -15.00
C GLY A 46 16.18 17.00 -14.67
N SER A 47 15.48 17.62 -15.63
CA SER A 47 14.78 18.90 -15.47
C SER A 47 13.64 18.86 -14.43
N ASN A 48 13.35 17.70 -13.86
CA ASN A 48 12.32 17.47 -12.85
C ASN A 48 12.87 17.40 -11.41
N GLN A 49 14.00 18.03 -11.13
CA GLN A 49 14.65 18.02 -9.80
C GLN A 49 13.77 18.47 -8.63
N SER A 50 12.70 19.18 -8.90
CA SER A 50 11.80 19.73 -7.86
C SER A 50 10.68 18.77 -7.43
N GLY A 51 10.52 17.63 -8.09
CA GLY A 51 9.33 16.78 -7.91
C GLY A 51 9.40 15.81 -6.72
N TRP A 52 10.59 15.38 -6.30
CA TRP A 52 10.71 14.42 -5.21
C TRP A 52 10.72 15.10 -3.84
N ARG A 53 9.76 14.72 -3.00
CA ARG A 53 9.74 15.09 -1.59
C ARG A 53 9.96 13.87 -0.73
N ASP A 54 11.04 13.87 0.04
CA ASP A 54 11.34 12.81 1.00
C ASP A 54 10.52 13.00 2.27
N VAL A 55 9.90 11.92 2.75
CA VAL A 55 9.08 11.94 3.98
C VAL A 55 9.89 12.36 5.20
N THR A 56 11.18 12.00 5.24
CA THR A 56 12.07 12.35 6.35
C THR A 56 12.40 13.84 6.42
N ARG A 57 12.23 14.58 5.31
CA ARG A 57 12.51 16.02 5.24
C ARG A 57 11.30 16.89 5.56
N ASP A 58 10.10 16.34 5.46
CA ASP A 58 8.82 17.06 5.60
C ASP A 58 8.08 16.67 6.90
N GLU A 59 8.80 16.40 7.98
CA GLU A 59 8.21 16.06 9.29
C GLU A 59 7.20 17.09 9.81
N GLN A 60 7.26 18.32 9.32
CA GLN A 60 6.37 19.41 9.76
C GLN A 60 5.04 19.50 8.98
N GLY A 61 4.88 18.82 7.86
CA GLY A 61 3.70 18.98 6.99
C GLY A 61 2.74 17.80 6.94
N MET A 62 3.16 16.58 7.25
CA MET A 62 2.39 15.36 7.02
C MET A 62 2.14 14.50 8.25
N GLY A 63 2.16 15.07 9.46
CA GLY A 63 1.83 14.34 10.69
C GLY A 63 2.54 12.98 10.78
N GLY A 64 3.54 12.84 11.61
CA GLY A 64 4.53 11.77 11.78
C GLY A 64 4.13 10.28 11.72
N ASN A 65 2.95 9.95 11.21
CA ASN A 65 2.44 8.58 11.09
C ASN A 65 2.81 7.88 9.78
N ASN A 66 3.31 8.59 8.79
CA ASN A 66 3.50 8.04 7.44
C ASN A 66 4.75 7.16 7.32
N ILE A 67 5.74 7.37 8.17
CA ILE A 67 7.00 6.59 8.19
C ILE A 67 6.74 5.11 8.49
N PHE A 68 5.74 4.80 9.30
CA PHE A 68 5.43 3.42 9.72
C PHE A 68 4.77 2.55 8.64
N TYR A 69 4.31 3.15 7.54
CA TYR A 69 3.60 2.43 6.46
C TYR A 69 4.46 2.14 5.23
N GLY A 70 5.79 2.30 5.33
CA GLY A 70 6.69 2.07 4.20
C GLY A 70 6.63 3.17 3.13
N GLN A 71 6.04 4.32 3.45
CA GLN A 71 6.07 5.49 2.58
C GLN A 71 7.49 6.06 2.53
N VAL A 72 8.00 6.27 1.32
CA VAL A 72 9.36 6.75 1.09
C VAL A 72 9.38 8.22 0.70
N GLY A 73 8.35 8.68 0.03
CA GLY A 73 8.26 10.07 -0.40
C GLY A 73 7.00 10.35 -1.20
N ILE A 74 6.88 11.61 -1.62
CA ILE A 74 5.84 12.07 -2.53
C ILE A 74 6.52 12.48 -3.84
N TYR A 75 5.99 11.99 -4.96
CA TYR A 75 6.46 12.34 -6.28
C TYR A 75 5.27 12.54 -7.22
N GLU A 76 5.29 13.64 -7.97
CA GLU A 76 4.21 13.99 -8.92
C GLU A 76 2.80 13.94 -8.31
N GLY A 77 2.65 14.36 -7.06
CA GLY A 77 1.38 14.32 -6.35
C GLY A 77 0.89 12.92 -5.97
N VAL A 78 1.80 11.96 -5.88
CA VAL A 78 1.52 10.57 -5.53
C VAL A 78 2.38 10.15 -4.35
N ASN A 79 1.77 9.51 -3.35
CA ASN A 79 2.49 8.87 -2.26
C ASN A 79 3.16 7.59 -2.76
N VAL A 80 4.47 7.49 -2.60
CA VAL A 80 5.25 6.32 -3.03
C VAL A 80 5.52 5.41 -1.83
N ILE A 81 5.05 4.16 -1.94
CA ILE A 81 5.25 3.10 -0.95
C ILE A 81 6.13 2.03 -1.57
N VAL A 82 7.19 1.65 -0.87
CA VAL A 82 8.05 0.53 -1.27
C VAL A 82 7.49 -0.77 -0.75
N ASN A 83 7.32 -1.75 -1.63
CA ASN A 83 6.94 -3.10 -1.27
C ASN A 83 7.74 -4.13 -2.08
N ASN A 84 8.41 -5.04 -1.38
CA ASN A 84 9.19 -6.12 -1.99
C ASN A 84 8.37 -7.39 -2.29
N HIS A 85 7.10 -7.44 -1.85
CA HIS A 85 6.21 -8.57 -2.06
C HIS A 85 5.32 -8.45 -3.31
N LEU A 86 5.66 -7.53 -4.22
CA LEU A 86 4.97 -7.45 -5.50
C LEU A 86 5.19 -8.74 -6.31
N PRO A 87 4.14 -9.30 -6.93
CA PRO A 87 4.24 -10.56 -7.68
C PRO A 87 5.19 -10.48 -8.87
N THR A 88 5.45 -9.27 -9.37
CA THR A 88 6.39 -9.01 -10.46
C THR A 88 7.11 -7.69 -10.20
N ALA A 89 8.43 -7.72 -10.17
CA ALA A 89 9.27 -6.53 -9.93
C ALA A 89 9.13 -5.44 -11.01
N THR A 90 8.58 -5.79 -12.17
CA THR A 90 8.37 -4.89 -13.31
C THR A 90 6.99 -4.22 -13.32
N LYS A 91 6.14 -4.49 -12.35
CA LYS A 91 4.80 -3.90 -12.25
C LYS A 91 4.71 -3.02 -11.02
N ALA A 92 4.37 -1.76 -11.21
CA ALA A 92 3.94 -0.87 -10.13
C ALA A 92 2.43 -0.72 -10.17
N ILE A 93 1.82 -0.47 -9.02
CA ILE A 93 0.37 -0.35 -8.87
C ILE A 93 0.06 1.04 -8.35
N LEU A 94 -0.69 1.82 -9.14
CA LEU A 94 -1.22 3.10 -8.71
C LEU A 94 -2.69 2.94 -8.32
N MET A 95 -3.03 3.36 -7.11
CA MET A 95 -4.38 3.20 -6.55
C MET A 95 -4.98 4.52 -6.09
N GLY A 96 -6.27 4.67 -6.35
CA GLY A 96 -7.14 5.64 -5.71
C GLY A 96 -7.89 5.04 -4.52
N ALA A 97 -8.86 5.78 -3.99
CA ALA A 97 -9.76 5.29 -2.97
C ALA A 97 -10.67 4.16 -3.52
N GLU A 98 -11.08 3.26 -2.64
CA GLU A 98 -12.04 2.19 -2.95
C GLU A 98 -11.55 1.19 -4.01
N ALA A 99 -10.23 1.11 -4.28
CA ALA A 99 -9.67 0.18 -5.26
C ALA A 99 -9.89 -1.29 -4.84
N PHE A 100 -9.72 -1.60 -3.55
CA PHE A 100 -9.93 -2.94 -3.01
C PHE A 100 -10.62 -2.88 -1.64
N ALA A 101 -11.26 -3.97 -1.28
CA ALA A 101 -11.94 -4.13 -0.01
C ALA A 101 -11.37 -5.31 0.77
N LYS A 102 -11.22 -5.12 2.08
CA LYS A 102 -11.00 -6.19 3.03
C LYS A 102 -12.35 -6.56 3.65
N VAL A 103 -12.73 -7.81 3.54
CA VAL A 103 -13.97 -8.36 4.10
C VAL A 103 -13.62 -9.29 5.25
N HIS A 104 -14.32 -9.18 6.35
CA HIS A 104 -14.20 -10.09 7.49
C HIS A 104 -15.58 -10.60 7.88
N SER A 105 -15.62 -11.79 8.48
CA SER A 105 -16.86 -12.39 8.92
C SER A 105 -17.38 -11.71 10.19
N ASN A 106 -18.71 -11.54 10.26
CA ASN A 106 -19.41 -11.06 11.46
C ASN A 106 -20.03 -12.21 12.27
N ALA A 107 -19.72 -13.48 11.92
CA ALA A 107 -20.22 -14.63 12.66
C ALA A 107 -19.66 -14.64 14.10
N PRO A 108 -20.40 -15.21 15.07
CA PRO A 108 -19.92 -15.35 16.44
C PRO A 108 -18.55 -16.04 16.49
N GLY A 109 -17.60 -15.44 17.18
CA GLY A 109 -16.20 -15.91 17.24
C GLY A 109 -15.30 -15.44 16.09
N PHE A 110 -15.87 -14.72 15.10
CA PHE A 110 -15.12 -14.11 14.01
C PHE A 110 -15.38 -12.61 14.01
N GLY A 111 -14.36 -11.82 13.82
CA GLY A 111 -14.49 -10.36 13.82
C GLY A 111 -13.43 -9.71 12.95
N ALA A 112 -13.30 -8.41 13.05
CA ALA A 112 -12.28 -7.63 12.34
C ALA A 112 -10.85 -7.98 12.78
N THR A 113 -10.69 -8.52 13.98
CA THR A 113 -9.41 -8.97 14.57
C THR A 113 -9.39 -10.49 14.72
N PRO A 114 -8.20 -11.12 14.68
CA PRO A 114 -8.06 -12.53 14.99
C PRO A 114 -8.61 -12.87 16.39
N ASN A 115 -9.40 -13.93 16.46
CA ASN A 115 -9.90 -14.46 17.75
C ASN A 115 -8.89 -15.44 18.32
N THR A 116 -8.48 -15.22 19.56
CA THR A 116 -7.55 -16.09 20.27
C THR A 116 -8.33 -17.04 21.15
N VAL A 117 -8.08 -18.33 20.98
CA VAL A 117 -8.70 -19.40 21.76
C VAL A 117 -7.63 -20.07 22.60
N VAL A 118 -7.85 -20.11 23.90
CA VAL A 118 -7.04 -20.87 24.85
C VAL A 118 -7.80 -22.14 25.20
N SER A 119 -7.23 -23.30 24.88
CA SER A 119 -7.87 -24.58 25.25
C SER A 119 -7.75 -24.83 26.75
N PRO A 120 -8.73 -25.49 27.36
CA PRO A 120 -8.60 -25.93 28.74
C PRO A 120 -7.39 -26.85 28.86
N VAL A 121 -6.81 -26.88 30.05
CA VAL A 121 -5.65 -27.73 30.36
C VAL A 121 -6.00 -29.20 30.17
N VAL A 122 -5.30 -29.87 29.26
CA VAL A 122 -5.59 -31.25 28.86
C VAL A 122 -4.95 -32.27 29.82
N ASP A 123 -3.91 -31.88 30.55
CA ASP A 123 -3.17 -32.77 31.44
C ASP A 123 -3.69 -32.72 32.89
N LYS A 124 -3.81 -33.88 33.55
CA LYS A 124 -4.14 -34.01 34.96
C LYS A 124 -3.20 -33.24 35.90
N LEU A 125 -1.96 -33.01 35.48
CA LEU A 125 -0.96 -32.24 36.20
C LEU A 125 -1.01 -30.73 35.87
N ARG A 126 -1.94 -30.30 35.04
CA ARG A 126 -2.12 -28.90 34.61
C ARG A 126 -0.88 -28.23 34.01
N ARG A 127 -0.06 -29.00 33.32
CA ARG A 127 1.21 -28.51 32.76
C ARG A 127 1.10 -27.99 31.34
N PHE A 128 0.10 -28.44 30.58
CA PHE A 128 -0.01 -28.16 29.14
C PHE A 128 -1.36 -27.53 28.82
N ALA A 129 -1.31 -26.36 28.17
CA ALA A 129 -2.44 -25.72 27.54
C ALA A 129 -2.06 -25.36 26.12
N SER A 130 -2.99 -25.43 25.18
CA SER A 130 -2.74 -24.97 23.81
C SER A 130 -3.42 -23.62 23.57
N VAL A 131 -2.72 -22.75 22.86
CA VAL A 131 -3.24 -21.46 22.42
C VAL A 131 -3.29 -21.46 20.90
N GLY A 132 -4.45 -21.21 20.35
CA GLY A 132 -4.65 -21.07 18.91
C GLY A 132 -5.30 -19.75 18.58
N TRP A 133 -5.22 -19.36 17.32
CA TRP A 133 -5.98 -18.22 16.80
C TRP A 133 -6.62 -18.58 15.48
N HIS A 134 -7.75 -17.97 15.18
CA HIS A 134 -8.39 -18.09 13.88
C HIS A 134 -8.92 -16.73 13.44
N HIS A 135 -8.92 -16.52 12.13
CA HIS A 135 -9.44 -15.30 11.51
C HIS A 135 -9.98 -15.63 10.13
N LEU A 136 -11.18 -15.18 9.85
CA LEU A 136 -11.80 -15.34 8.54
C LEU A 136 -11.79 -14.00 7.82
N VAL A 137 -10.91 -13.85 6.85
CA VAL A 137 -10.72 -12.63 6.09
C VAL A 137 -10.64 -12.94 4.58
N GLY A 138 -11.26 -12.10 3.78
CA GLY A 138 -11.15 -12.12 2.33
C GLY A 138 -10.72 -10.76 1.79
N TYR A 139 -10.12 -10.76 0.62
CA TYR A 139 -9.76 -9.55 -0.12
C TYR A 139 -10.37 -9.63 -1.52
N SER A 140 -10.93 -8.54 -1.99
CA SER A 140 -11.49 -8.44 -3.33
C SER A 140 -11.21 -7.07 -3.93
N ILE A 141 -11.10 -7.01 -5.25
CA ILE A 141 -11.10 -5.74 -5.98
C ILE A 141 -12.52 -5.21 -5.93
N PHE A 142 -12.69 -4.02 -5.37
CA PHE A 142 -14.00 -3.40 -5.21
C PHE A 142 -14.33 -2.53 -6.42
N ARG A 143 -13.39 -1.65 -6.80
CA ARG A 143 -13.55 -0.76 -7.94
C ARG A 143 -12.34 -0.84 -8.86
N PRO A 144 -12.38 -1.63 -9.95
CA PRO A 144 -11.24 -1.84 -10.84
C PRO A 144 -10.79 -0.53 -11.53
N GLU A 145 -11.68 0.41 -11.78
CA GLU A 145 -11.33 1.71 -12.38
C GLU A 145 -10.46 2.59 -11.47
N SER A 146 -10.45 2.31 -10.17
CA SER A 146 -9.62 3.03 -9.20
C SER A 146 -8.19 2.46 -9.10
N MET A 147 -7.81 1.54 -9.97
CA MET A 147 -6.49 0.90 -9.96
C MET A 147 -5.89 0.85 -11.37
N VAL A 148 -4.64 1.27 -11.49
CA VAL A 148 -3.87 1.23 -12.75
C VAL A 148 -2.55 0.53 -12.52
N PHE A 149 -2.24 -0.45 -13.38
CA PHE A 149 -0.94 -1.09 -13.43
C PHE A 149 -0.01 -0.34 -14.36
N ILE A 150 1.18 -0.02 -13.88
CA ILE A 150 2.27 0.58 -14.68
C ILE A 150 3.28 -0.52 -14.94
N ASN A 151 3.41 -0.94 -16.21
CA ASN A 151 4.43 -1.89 -16.61
C ASN A 151 5.73 -1.14 -16.87
N THR A 152 6.79 -1.55 -16.18
CA THR A 152 8.15 -1.04 -16.37
C THR A 152 8.98 -2.16 -16.98
N ALA A 153 9.16 -2.13 -18.28
CA ALA A 153 10.09 -3.01 -18.97
C ALA A 153 11.54 -2.64 -18.67
#